data_a847257c36a80f2998d6a0f920539269
#
_entry.id   a847257c36a80f2998d6a0f920539269
#
_cell.length_a   1.000
_cell.length_b   1.000
_cell.length_c   1.000
_cell.angle_alpha   90.00
_cell.angle_beta   90.00
_cell.angle_gamma   90.00
#
_symmetry.space_group_name_H-M   'P 1'
#
loop_
_entity.id
_entity.type
_entity.pdbx_description
1 polymer ?
#
loop_
_entity_poly.entity_id
_entity_poly.type
_entity_poly.pdbx_seq_one_letter_code
_entity_poly.pdbx_strand_id
1 'polypeptide(L)'
;NPMDCLRYYGDFQNSEYYLVRPCGDLDEDAVDSRISCTQLWVLRKLEPQEFFLHALAYMADHPQMPDGCKVKRERAQAWNGYAVVRGKHPRAKGKLGDILAFAREAVNGPKIEHLSLCVIDGKEHLPDTWYDDNFEECEAA
;
A
#
# COMPACT_ATOMS: atom_id res chain seq x y z
N ASN A 1 0.12 -6.12 9.26
CA ASN A 1 -0.06 -5.72 7.85
C ASN A 1 -0.87 -4.42 7.76
N PRO A 2 -0.26 -3.30 7.36
CA PRO A 2 -0.98 -2.02 7.29
C PRO A 2 -2.22 -2.08 6.39
N MET A 3 -2.20 -2.87 5.32
CA MET A 3 -3.36 -2.99 4.41
C MET A 3 -4.60 -3.56 5.09
N ASP A 4 -4.44 -4.31 6.18
CA ASP A 4 -5.58 -4.85 6.93
C ASP A 4 -6.42 -3.75 7.59
N CYS A 5 -5.82 -2.60 7.89
CA CYS A 5 -6.54 -1.43 8.40
C CYS A 5 -7.65 -0.98 7.44
N LEU A 6 -7.43 -1.09 6.14
CA LEU A 6 -8.37 -0.66 5.11
C LEU A 6 -9.62 -1.55 5.01
N ARG A 7 -9.58 -2.74 5.58
CA ARG A 7 -10.76 -3.62 5.68
C ARG A 7 -11.79 -3.08 6.67
N TYR A 8 -11.33 -2.43 7.73
CA TYR A 8 -12.18 -1.94 8.81
C TYR A 8 -12.53 -0.47 8.67
N TYR A 9 -11.64 0.30 8.06
CA TYR A 9 -11.79 1.74 7.88
C TYR A 9 -11.70 2.06 6.39
N GLY A 10 -12.81 1.84 5.69
CA GLY A 10 -12.87 1.92 4.23
C GLY A 10 -12.73 3.32 3.64
N ASP A 11 -12.91 4.38 4.44
CA ASP A 11 -12.74 5.75 3.99
C ASP A 11 -11.33 6.24 4.33
N PHE A 12 -10.38 5.87 3.47
CA PHE A 12 -8.98 6.21 3.66
C PHE A 12 -8.76 7.73 3.73
N GLN A 13 -9.44 8.51 2.88
CA GLN A 13 -9.22 9.95 2.77
C GLN A 13 -9.62 10.73 4.02
N ASN A 14 -10.59 10.20 4.79
CA ASN A 14 -11.07 10.80 6.01
C ASN A 14 -10.59 10.10 7.29
N SER A 15 -9.68 9.14 7.15
CA SER A 15 -9.10 8.41 8.27
C SER A 15 -7.70 8.92 8.60
N GLU A 16 -7.33 8.80 9.86
CA GLU A 16 -5.99 9.12 10.35
C GLU A 16 -5.27 7.83 10.78
N TYR A 17 -4.00 7.73 10.47
CA TYR A 17 -3.17 6.57 10.78
C TYR A 17 -1.98 6.99 11.62
N TYR A 18 -1.66 6.16 12.61
CA TYR A 18 -0.58 6.45 13.56
C TYR A 18 0.36 5.26 13.65
N LEU A 19 1.65 5.56 13.74
CA LEU A 19 2.64 4.58 14.15
C LEU A 19 2.58 4.45 15.66
N VAL A 20 2.39 3.21 16.14
CA VAL A 20 2.19 2.95 17.56
C VAL A 20 3.09 1.79 18.02
N ARG A 21 3.35 1.74 19.32
CA ARG A 21 3.99 0.60 19.95
C ARG A 21 3.06 0.02 21.00
N PRO A 22 2.53 -1.19 20.78
CA PRO A 22 1.74 -1.88 21.78
C PRO A 22 2.65 -2.41 22.89
N CYS A 23 2.17 -2.44 24.12
CA CYS A 23 2.87 -2.99 25.27
C CYS A 23 1.90 -3.51 26.32
N GLY A 24 2.44 -4.11 27.40
CA GLY A 24 1.66 -4.83 28.38
C GLY A 24 1.30 -6.23 27.89
N ASP A 25 0.08 -6.68 28.19
CA ASP A 25 -0.40 -7.96 27.71
C ASP A 25 -0.78 -7.85 26.23
N LEU A 26 -0.15 -8.67 25.40
CA LEU A 26 -0.33 -8.67 23.95
C LEU A 26 -1.02 -9.95 23.48
N ASP A 27 -1.98 -9.82 22.57
CA ASP A 27 -2.59 -10.93 21.89
C ASP A 27 -2.75 -10.59 20.39
N GLU A 28 -2.25 -11.46 19.54
CA GLU A 28 -2.26 -11.26 18.08
C GLU A 28 -3.33 -12.13 17.45
N ASP A 29 -4.13 -11.52 16.59
CA ASP A 29 -5.12 -12.25 15.80
C ASP A 29 -4.42 -13.05 14.69
N ALA A 30 -4.74 -14.33 14.62
CA ALA A 30 -4.14 -15.24 13.64
C ALA A 30 -4.65 -14.99 12.20
N VAL A 31 -5.76 -14.28 12.03
CA VAL A 31 -6.41 -14.12 10.72
C VAL A 31 -5.97 -12.88 9.98
N ASP A 32 -5.89 -11.73 10.65
CA ASP A 32 -5.69 -10.44 9.99
C ASP A 32 -4.66 -9.53 10.65
N SER A 33 -3.71 -10.08 11.36
CA SER A 33 -2.59 -9.34 11.98
C SER A 33 -2.99 -8.26 13.00
N ARG A 34 -4.22 -8.29 13.51
CA ARG A 34 -4.61 -7.38 14.60
C ARG A 34 -3.93 -7.77 15.90
N ILE A 35 -3.60 -6.77 16.69
CA ILE A 35 -3.01 -6.95 18.02
C ILE A 35 -3.88 -6.26 19.05
N SER A 36 -4.25 -7.00 20.09
CA SER A 36 -4.84 -6.44 21.31
C SER A 36 -3.75 -6.19 22.32
N CYS A 37 -3.82 -5.08 23.02
CA CYS A 37 -2.83 -4.72 24.02
C CYS A 37 -3.48 -3.97 25.19
N THR A 38 -2.83 -4.00 26.35
CA THR A 38 -3.31 -3.27 27.53
C THR A 38 -2.81 -1.84 27.58
N GLN A 39 -1.70 -1.55 26.88
CA GLN A 39 -1.13 -0.21 26.77
C GLN A 39 -0.69 0.07 25.34
N LEU A 40 -0.77 1.35 24.95
CA LEU A 40 -0.43 1.78 23.62
C LEU A 40 0.38 3.07 23.69
N TRP A 41 1.57 3.08 23.08
CA TRP A 41 2.34 4.30 22.87
C TRP A 41 2.11 4.81 21.45
N VAL A 42 1.57 6.01 21.33
CA VAL A 42 1.45 6.68 20.03
C VAL A 42 2.76 7.39 19.73
N LEU A 43 3.46 6.93 18.69
CA LEU A 43 4.79 7.44 18.34
C LEU A 43 4.69 8.68 17.44
N ARG A 44 3.92 8.60 16.38
CA ARG A 44 3.63 9.73 15.49
C ARG A 44 2.48 9.45 14.56
N LYS A 45 1.89 10.51 14.01
CA LYS A 45 0.92 10.42 12.92
C LYS A 45 1.65 10.14 11.60
N LEU A 46 1.10 9.25 10.79
CA LEU A 46 1.60 8.95 9.46
C LEU A 46 0.93 9.84 8.42
N GLU A 47 1.71 10.43 7.53
CA GLU A 47 1.17 11.00 6.31
C GLU A 47 0.66 9.86 5.40
N PRO A 48 -0.31 10.14 4.48
CA PRO A 48 -0.86 9.09 3.63
C PRO A 48 0.20 8.30 2.84
N GLN A 49 1.22 8.97 2.32
CA GLN A 49 2.31 8.30 1.61
C GLN A 49 3.10 7.35 2.51
N GLU A 50 3.35 7.77 3.75
CA GLU A 50 4.08 6.94 4.73
C GLU A 50 3.30 5.66 5.08
N PHE A 51 1.98 5.75 5.19
CA PHE A 51 1.13 4.59 5.42
C PHE A 51 1.36 3.54 4.33
N PHE A 52 1.34 3.94 3.06
CA PHE A 52 1.55 3.00 1.95
C PHE A 52 3.00 2.54 1.83
N LEU A 53 3.98 3.35 2.22
CA LEU A 53 5.37 2.89 2.30
C LEU A 53 5.53 1.78 3.34
N HIS A 54 4.89 1.89 4.50
CA HIS A 54 4.86 0.81 5.48
C HIS A 54 4.16 -0.44 4.93
N ALA A 55 3.07 -0.27 4.19
CA ALA A 55 2.37 -1.39 3.56
C ALA A 55 3.26 -2.11 2.54
N LEU A 56 3.96 -1.36 1.69
CA LEU A 56 4.90 -1.93 0.72
C LEU A 56 6.07 -2.64 1.41
N ALA A 57 6.62 -2.05 2.47
CA ALA A 57 7.70 -2.67 3.24
C ALA A 57 7.25 -3.99 3.88
N TYR A 58 6.06 -4.02 4.45
CA TYR A 58 5.48 -5.25 4.99
C TYR A 58 5.35 -6.33 3.91
N MET A 59 4.85 -5.97 2.74
CA MET A 59 4.70 -6.88 1.60
C MET A 59 6.06 -7.45 1.17
N ALA A 60 7.10 -6.62 1.12
CA ALA A 60 8.45 -7.06 0.78
C ALA A 60 9.06 -8.01 1.83
N ASP A 61 8.78 -7.77 3.11
CA ASP A 61 9.24 -8.61 4.21
C ASP A 61 8.45 -9.93 4.32
N HIS A 62 7.24 -9.98 3.78
CA HIS A 62 6.34 -11.13 3.83
C HIS A 62 5.82 -11.51 2.43
N PRO A 63 6.71 -11.84 1.48
CA PRO A 63 6.32 -12.03 0.08
C PRO A 63 5.39 -13.22 -0.15
N GLN A 64 5.35 -14.17 0.79
CA GLN A 64 4.50 -15.35 0.72
C GLN A 64 3.09 -15.12 1.30
N MET A 65 2.88 -13.99 1.98
CA MET A 65 1.56 -13.69 2.56
C MET A 65 0.56 -13.38 1.44
N PRO A 66 -0.68 -13.92 1.54
CA PRO A 66 -1.72 -13.59 0.58
C PRO A 66 -2.00 -12.09 0.53
N ASP A 67 -2.22 -11.56 -0.66
CA ASP A 67 -2.65 -10.18 -0.83
C ASP A 67 -4.09 -10.03 -0.31
N GLY A 68 -4.36 -8.90 0.34
CA GLY A 68 -5.72 -8.51 0.68
C GLY A 68 -6.49 -8.01 -0.55
N CYS A 69 -7.81 -7.83 -0.39
CA CYS A 69 -8.67 -7.38 -1.49
C CYS A 69 -8.32 -5.98 -2.04
N LYS A 70 -7.56 -5.19 -1.28
CA LYS A 70 -7.15 -3.83 -1.68
C LYS A 70 -5.86 -3.81 -2.50
N VAL A 71 -5.13 -4.90 -2.55
CA VAL A 71 -3.94 -5.04 -3.41
C VAL A 71 -4.38 -5.67 -4.72
N LYS A 72 -4.12 -4.99 -5.83
CA LYS A 72 -4.49 -5.48 -7.16
C LYS A 72 -3.29 -6.11 -7.85
N ARG A 73 -3.59 -7.07 -8.73
CA ARG A 73 -2.55 -7.79 -9.46
C ARG A 73 -2.36 -7.17 -10.85
N GLU A 74 -1.12 -6.91 -11.20
CA GLU A 74 -0.60 -6.41 -12.47
C GLU A 74 -1.07 -5.00 -12.86
N ARG A 75 -2.33 -4.65 -12.62
CA ARG A 75 -2.83 -3.31 -12.94
C ARG A 75 -3.90 -2.85 -11.95
N ALA A 76 -3.92 -1.57 -11.68
CA ALA A 76 -4.91 -0.95 -10.82
C ALA A 76 -5.29 0.45 -11.27
N GLN A 77 -6.54 0.80 -11.10
CA GLN A 77 -7.00 2.17 -11.17
C GLN A 77 -7.29 2.64 -9.74
N ALA A 78 -6.79 3.80 -9.38
CA ALA A 78 -6.96 4.33 -8.04
C ALA A 78 -8.44 4.49 -7.68
N TRP A 79 -8.75 4.12 -6.47
CA TRP A 79 -10.06 4.26 -5.87
C TRP A 79 -9.88 4.74 -4.43
N ASN A 80 -10.72 5.67 -4.02
CA ASN A 80 -10.68 6.21 -2.64
C ASN A 80 -9.32 6.85 -2.27
N GLY A 81 -8.64 7.43 -3.26
CA GLY A 81 -7.39 8.16 -3.06
C GLY A 81 -6.12 7.33 -3.25
N TYR A 82 -6.21 6.04 -3.60
CA TYR A 82 -5.02 5.22 -3.74
C TYR A 82 -5.20 4.03 -4.70
N ALA A 83 -4.08 3.52 -5.19
CA ALA A 83 -3.97 2.22 -5.85
C ALA A 83 -2.72 1.53 -5.32
N VAL A 84 -2.85 0.28 -4.90
CA VAL A 84 -1.71 -0.59 -4.55
C VAL A 84 -1.71 -1.75 -5.52
N VAL A 85 -0.63 -1.88 -6.27
CA VAL A 85 -0.51 -2.88 -7.34
C VAL A 85 0.75 -3.71 -7.14
N ARG A 86 0.60 -5.02 -7.31
CA ARG A 86 1.69 -5.99 -7.19
C ARG A 86 1.69 -6.90 -8.40
N GLY A 87 2.85 -7.18 -8.94
CA GLY A 87 2.99 -8.08 -10.06
C GLY A 87 4.37 -8.01 -10.69
N LYS A 88 4.52 -8.65 -11.83
CA LYS A 88 5.79 -8.65 -12.57
C LYS A 88 5.97 -7.39 -13.41
N HIS A 89 4.87 -6.83 -13.87
CA HIS A 89 4.82 -5.57 -14.62
C HIS A 89 3.72 -4.68 -14.08
N PRO A 90 3.82 -4.23 -12.81
CA PRO A 90 2.74 -3.50 -12.18
C PRO A 90 2.53 -2.13 -12.84
N ARG A 91 1.26 -1.79 -13.05
CA ARG A 91 0.84 -0.53 -13.65
C ARG A 91 -0.34 0.05 -12.90
N ALA A 92 -0.37 1.35 -12.81
CA ALA A 92 -1.48 2.03 -12.15
C ALA A 92 -1.75 3.39 -12.79
N LYS A 93 -2.98 3.86 -12.63
CA LYS A 93 -3.38 5.22 -12.93
C LYS A 93 -4.29 5.78 -11.84
N GLY A 94 -4.35 7.08 -11.76
CA GLY A 94 -5.20 7.75 -10.80
C GLY A 94 -5.59 9.15 -11.25
N LYS A 95 -6.31 9.84 -10.39
CA LYS A 95 -6.68 11.24 -10.54
C LYS A 95 -5.75 12.11 -9.72
N LEU A 96 -5.88 13.41 -9.89
CA LEU A 96 -5.09 14.37 -9.12
C LEU A 96 -5.21 14.12 -7.61
N GLY A 97 -4.07 14.00 -6.93
CA GLY A 97 -3.99 13.74 -5.50
C GLY A 97 -3.93 12.26 -5.12
N ASP A 98 -4.20 11.34 -6.03
CA ASP A 98 -4.16 9.91 -5.75
C ASP A 98 -2.73 9.40 -5.55
N ILE A 99 -2.60 8.39 -4.70
CA ILE A 99 -1.33 7.71 -4.41
C ILE A 99 -1.28 6.42 -5.22
N LEU A 100 -0.19 6.23 -5.96
CA LEU A 100 0.10 4.99 -6.68
C LEU A 100 1.27 4.29 -6.02
N ALA A 101 1.05 3.08 -5.51
CA ALA A 101 2.05 2.29 -4.82
C ALA A 101 2.28 0.98 -5.58
N PHE A 102 3.55 0.69 -5.86
CA PHE A 102 3.95 -0.43 -6.72
C PHE A 102 4.87 -1.38 -5.98
N ALA A 103 4.61 -2.68 -6.15
CA ALA A 103 5.50 -3.76 -5.73
C ALA A 103 5.77 -4.67 -6.92
N ARG A 104 7.00 -4.60 -7.46
CA ARG A 104 7.38 -5.48 -8.57
C ARG A 104 7.96 -6.77 -8.05
N GLU A 105 7.40 -7.87 -8.51
CA GLU A 105 7.88 -9.22 -8.20
C GLU A 105 9.03 -9.65 -9.11
N ALA A 106 9.91 -10.49 -8.58
CA ALA A 106 10.93 -11.19 -9.36
C ALA A 106 10.29 -12.12 -10.39
N VAL A 107 11.00 -12.38 -11.48
CA VAL A 107 10.52 -13.24 -12.56
C VAL A 107 10.19 -14.65 -12.07
N ASN A 108 10.94 -15.17 -11.08
CA ASN A 108 10.90 -16.55 -10.65
C ASN A 108 10.15 -16.80 -9.33
N GLY A 109 9.30 -15.88 -8.91
CA GLY A 109 8.56 -16.11 -7.67
C GLY A 109 7.97 -14.86 -7.05
N PRO A 110 7.44 -14.98 -5.83
CA PRO A 110 6.71 -13.89 -5.17
C PRO A 110 7.63 -12.85 -4.52
N LYS A 111 8.95 -13.05 -4.52
CA LYS A 111 9.89 -12.09 -3.91
C LYS A 111 9.72 -10.72 -4.56
N ILE A 112 9.60 -9.68 -3.73
CA ILE A 112 9.54 -8.31 -4.20
C ILE A 112 10.95 -7.79 -4.43
N GLU A 113 11.24 -7.32 -5.63
CA GLU A 113 12.56 -6.79 -5.99
C GLU A 113 12.60 -5.27 -6.17
N HIS A 114 11.44 -4.62 -6.30
CA HIS A 114 11.37 -3.17 -6.41
C HIS A 114 10.09 -2.64 -5.77
N LEU A 115 10.22 -1.60 -4.97
CA LEU A 115 9.12 -0.86 -4.36
C LEU A 115 9.19 0.59 -4.80
N SER A 116 8.07 1.15 -5.17
CA SER A 116 8.00 2.57 -5.52
C SER A 116 6.62 3.15 -5.20
N LEU A 117 6.58 4.46 -5.04
CA LEU A 117 5.34 5.17 -4.72
C LEU A 117 5.41 6.57 -5.31
N CYS A 118 4.33 7.02 -5.91
CA CYS A 118 4.19 8.40 -6.35
C CYS A 118 2.81 8.95 -6.01
N VAL A 119 2.70 10.27 -6.05
CA VAL A 119 1.42 10.98 -5.95
C VAL A 119 1.17 11.64 -7.30
N ILE A 120 -0.07 11.58 -7.76
CA ILE A 120 -0.48 12.27 -8.98
C ILE A 120 -0.57 13.77 -8.68
N ASP A 121 0.44 14.52 -9.08
CA ASP A 121 0.57 15.94 -8.75
C ASP A 121 0.13 16.87 -9.89
N GLY A 122 -0.16 16.32 -11.06
CA GLY A 122 -0.55 17.08 -12.24
C GLY A 122 0.63 17.77 -12.95
N LYS A 123 1.86 17.49 -12.54
CA LYS A 123 3.11 18.04 -13.09
C LYS A 123 4.01 16.96 -13.62
N GLU A 124 4.67 16.22 -12.73
CA GLU A 124 5.51 15.08 -13.09
C GLU A 124 4.67 13.83 -13.34
N HIS A 125 3.59 13.67 -12.59
CA HIS A 125 2.66 12.55 -12.73
C HIS A 125 1.26 13.08 -13.05
N LEU A 126 0.79 12.74 -14.25
CA LEU A 126 -0.45 13.29 -14.80
C LEU A 126 -1.67 12.43 -14.46
N PRO A 127 -2.85 13.05 -14.26
CA PRO A 127 -4.08 12.32 -14.06
C PRO A 127 -4.44 11.44 -15.28
N ASP A 128 -5.15 10.36 -15.00
CA ASP A 128 -5.68 9.42 -16.01
C ASP A 128 -4.63 8.84 -16.96
N THR A 129 -3.37 8.87 -16.54
CA THR A 129 -2.24 8.32 -17.29
C THR A 129 -1.73 7.07 -16.58
N TRP A 130 -1.48 6.00 -17.33
CA TRP A 130 -0.90 4.77 -16.81
C TRP A 130 0.60 4.93 -16.59
N TYR A 131 1.06 4.56 -15.40
CA TYR A 131 2.48 4.54 -15.03
C TYR A 131 2.89 3.14 -14.60
N ASP A 132 4.13 2.78 -14.88
CA ASP A 132 4.76 1.60 -14.33
C ASP A 132 5.49 1.92 -13.01
N ASP A 133 6.16 0.92 -12.45
CA ASP A 133 6.89 1.05 -11.18
C ASP A 133 8.17 1.92 -11.28
N ASN A 134 8.59 2.31 -12.46
CA ASN A 134 9.66 3.28 -12.70
C ASN A 134 9.10 4.69 -12.97
N PHE A 135 7.79 4.86 -12.86
CA PHE A 135 7.07 6.11 -13.16
C PHE A 135 7.15 6.52 -14.63
N GLU A 136 7.35 5.57 -15.51
CA GLU A 136 7.28 5.79 -16.94
C GLU A 136 5.85 5.59 -17.44
N GLU A 137 5.42 6.44 -18.36
CA GLU A 137 4.11 6.28 -18.98
C GLU A 137 4.07 4.98 -19.78
N CYS A 138 2.98 4.24 -19.63
CA CYS A 138 2.80 2.96 -20.28
C CYS A 138 1.35 2.75 -20.71
N GLU A 139 1.09 1.64 -21.40
CA GLU A 139 -0.25 1.24 -21.75
C GLU A 139 -0.86 0.33 -20.69
N ALA A 140 -2.18 0.27 -20.64
CA ALA A 140 -2.92 -0.54 -19.66
C ALA A 140 -2.73 -2.05 -19.86
N ALA A 141 -2.36 -2.45 -21.05
CA ALA A 141 -2.24 -3.87 -21.40
C ALA A 141 -0.81 -4.25 -21.81
#